data_d5ff56dab6c1c85117d8213e38898146
#
_entry.id   d5ff56dab6c1c85117d8213e38898146
#
_cell.length_a   1.000
_cell.length_b   1.000
_cell.length_c   1.000
_cell.angle_alpha   90.00
_cell.angle_beta   90.00
_cell.angle_gamma   90.00
#
_symmetry.space_group_name_H-M   'P 1'
#
loop_
_entity.id
_entity.type
_entity.pdbx_description
1 polymer ?
#
loop_
_entity_poly.entity_id
_entity_poly.type
_entity_poly.pdbx_seq_one_letter_code
_entity_poly.pdbx_strand_id
1 'polypeptide(L)'
;MKTVKMVLAALLVSASTHAFAANPVEFWGCKFADGYDMSDLMAHTEAFNKIVDDLPDRKYSAWIMTPFFSNNMSAVDFWWVGAWDSNTNMGGGFDEFLAAKDGAAWFAKYQAMSNCEVHTLMTSTNIRMASE
;
A
#
# COMPACT_ATOMS: atom_id res chain seq x y z
N MET A 1 -25.47 34.83 -55.91
CA MET A 1 -25.84 34.52 -54.53
C MET A 1 -24.85 33.46 -54.01
N LYS A 2 -23.86 33.88 -53.19
CA LYS A 2 -22.83 32.98 -52.65
C LYS A 2 -23.22 32.65 -51.18
N THR A 3 -23.61 31.41 -50.94
CA THR A 3 -23.92 30.91 -49.60
C THR A 3 -22.64 30.64 -48.83
N VAL A 4 -22.39 31.44 -47.79
CA VAL A 4 -21.33 31.26 -46.83
C VAL A 4 -21.73 30.15 -45.85
N LYS A 5 -21.06 29.04 -45.89
CA LYS A 5 -21.22 27.97 -44.88
C LYS A 5 -20.38 28.34 -43.65
N MET A 6 -21.02 28.76 -42.57
CA MET A 6 -20.42 28.90 -41.25
C MET A 6 -20.15 27.52 -40.66
N VAL A 7 -18.90 27.14 -40.55
CA VAL A 7 -18.49 25.96 -39.79
C VAL A 7 -18.27 26.40 -38.33
N LEU A 8 -19.22 26.02 -37.48
CA LEU A 8 -19.11 26.22 -36.03
C LEU A 8 -18.22 25.11 -35.46
N ALA A 9 -16.93 25.40 -35.24
CA ALA A 9 -16.04 24.51 -34.55
C ALA A 9 -16.30 24.60 -33.03
N ALA A 10 -17.03 23.64 -32.49
CA ALA A 10 -17.20 23.50 -31.07
C ALA A 10 -15.87 22.97 -30.48
N LEU A 11 -15.08 23.85 -29.85
CA LEU A 11 -13.97 23.47 -28.99
C LEU A 11 -14.54 22.83 -27.72
N LEU A 12 -14.57 21.49 -27.70
CA LEU A 12 -14.71 20.72 -26.47
C LEU A 12 -13.41 20.85 -25.68
N VAL A 13 -13.37 21.83 -24.79
CA VAL A 13 -12.36 21.88 -23.72
C VAL A 13 -12.67 20.72 -22.78
N SER A 14 -12.05 19.58 -22.99
CA SER A 14 -12.01 18.49 -22.04
C SER A 14 -11.22 18.97 -20.81
N ALA A 15 -11.92 19.51 -19.82
CA ALA A 15 -11.36 19.70 -18.49
C ALA A 15 -11.04 18.29 -17.95
N SER A 16 -9.79 17.87 -18.13
CA SER A 16 -9.28 16.69 -17.46
C SER A 16 -9.28 16.99 -15.97
N THR A 17 -10.37 16.67 -15.30
CA THR A 17 -10.36 16.57 -13.85
C THR A 17 -9.37 15.45 -13.53
N HIS A 18 -8.19 15.80 -13.10
CA HIS A 18 -7.29 14.87 -12.46
C HIS A 18 -8.01 14.43 -11.18
N ALA A 19 -8.80 13.38 -11.29
CA ALA A 19 -9.25 12.66 -10.12
C ALA A 19 -7.97 12.18 -9.44
N PHE A 20 -7.58 12.82 -8.35
CA PHE A 20 -6.54 12.29 -7.49
C PHE A 20 -7.04 10.92 -7.06
N ALA A 21 -6.45 9.88 -7.63
CA ALA A 21 -6.77 8.53 -7.24
C ALA A 21 -6.43 8.40 -5.76
N ALA A 22 -7.45 8.22 -4.95
CA ALA A 22 -7.27 7.99 -3.54
C ALA A 22 -6.78 6.55 -3.38
N ASN A 23 -5.51 6.40 -3.02
CA ASN A 23 -4.88 5.10 -2.88
C ASN A 23 -5.17 4.52 -1.49
N PRO A 24 -5.58 3.25 -1.39
CA PRO A 24 -5.75 2.60 -0.10
C PRO A 24 -4.40 2.41 0.57
N VAL A 25 -4.34 2.75 1.85
CA VAL A 25 -3.16 2.55 2.71
C VAL A 25 -3.61 1.82 3.96
N GLU A 26 -3.01 0.66 4.20
CA GLU A 26 -3.24 -0.15 5.39
C GLU A 26 -2.18 0.13 6.46
N PHE A 27 -2.60 0.08 7.70
CA PHE A 27 -1.76 0.23 8.88
C PHE A 27 -2.01 -0.92 9.83
N TRP A 28 -0.98 -1.68 10.15
CA TRP A 28 -1.02 -2.76 11.11
C TRP A 28 -0.07 -2.43 12.26
N GLY A 29 -0.64 -2.06 13.41
CA GLY A 29 0.11 -1.76 14.63
C GLY A 29 0.37 -3.04 15.41
N CYS A 30 1.62 -3.41 15.55
CA CYS A 30 2.05 -4.72 16.01
C CYS A 30 3.01 -4.66 17.19
N LYS A 31 2.97 -5.70 18.03
CA LYS A 31 3.98 -6.02 19.04
C LYS A 31 4.69 -7.30 18.66
N PHE A 32 5.97 -7.39 18.99
CA PHE A 32 6.71 -8.64 18.84
C PHE A 32 6.21 -9.68 19.83
N ALA A 33 6.11 -10.91 19.38
CA ALA A 33 5.95 -12.05 20.26
C ALA A 33 7.28 -12.32 21.01
N ASP A 34 7.21 -13.03 22.14
CA ASP A 34 8.37 -13.34 22.96
C ASP A 34 9.48 -14.00 22.14
N GLY A 35 10.68 -13.45 22.25
CA GLY A 35 11.87 -13.97 21.58
C GLY A 35 12.09 -13.46 20.14
N TYR A 36 11.22 -12.59 19.64
CA TYR A 36 11.39 -11.93 18.34
C TYR A 36 11.65 -10.43 18.48
N ASP A 37 12.36 -9.88 17.52
CA ASP A 37 12.70 -8.47 17.48
C ASP A 37 12.68 -7.89 16.04
N MET A 38 13.09 -6.63 15.92
CA MET A 38 13.15 -5.94 14.62
C MET A 38 14.12 -6.60 13.64
N SER A 39 15.19 -7.23 14.13
CA SER A 39 16.16 -7.91 13.26
C SER A 39 15.52 -9.13 12.59
N ASP A 40 14.72 -9.89 13.35
CA ASP A 40 13.99 -11.05 12.81
C ASP A 40 12.96 -10.61 11.77
N LEU A 41 12.23 -9.52 12.05
CA LEU A 41 11.26 -8.96 11.11
C LEU A 41 11.95 -8.50 9.82
N MET A 42 13.05 -7.77 9.91
CA MET A 42 13.76 -7.27 8.72
C MET A 42 14.32 -8.43 7.89
N ALA A 43 14.88 -9.46 8.52
CA ALA A 43 15.31 -10.68 7.81
C ALA A 43 14.12 -11.40 7.13
N HIS A 44 12.95 -11.38 7.76
CA HIS A 44 11.73 -11.98 7.20
C HIS A 44 11.18 -11.17 5.99
N THR A 45 11.32 -9.85 5.98
CA THR A 45 10.88 -8.99 4.85
C THR A 45 11.68 -9.23 3.57
N GLU A 46 12.90 -9.77 3.63
CA GLU A 46 13.64 -10.16 2.43
C GLU A 46 12.94 -11.25 1.62
N ALA A 47 12.32 -12.21 2.30
CA ALA A 47 11.53 -13.25 1.65
C ALA A 47 10.19 -12.68 1.11
N PHE A 48 9.57 -11.75 1.85
CA PHE A 48 8.39 -11.02 1.38
C PHE A 48 8.64 -10.33 0.05
N ASN A 49 9.71 -9.56 -0.05
CA ASN A 49 10.04 -8.84 -1.27
C ASN A 49 10.18 -9.78 -2.48
N LYS A 50 10.81 -10.94 -2.29
CA LYS A 50 10.94 -11.94 -3.38
C LYS A 50 9.58 -12.49 -3.81
N ILE A 51 8.67 -12.76 -2.86
CA ILE A 51 7.33 -13.25 -3.18
C ILE A 51 6.55 -12.18 -3.95
N VAL A 52 6.57 -10.93 -3.48
CA VAL A 52 5.85 -9.82 -4.12
C VAL A 52 6.43 -9.50 -5.50
N ASP A 53 7.74 -9.60 -5.67
CA ASP A 53 8.40 -9.37 -6.97
C ASP A 53 7.99 -10.40 -8.04
N ASP A 54 7.59 -11.59 -7.63
CA ASP A 54 7.12 -12.66 -8.52
C ASP A 54 5.62 -12.56 -8.83
N LEU A 55 4.86 -11.68 -8.16
CA LEU A 55 3.44 -11.50 -8.43
C LEU A 55 3.20 -10.72 -9.73
N PRO A 56 2.11 -11.02 -10.45
CA PRO A 56 1.79 -10.37 -11.73
C PRO A 56 1.50 -8.87 -11.58
N ASP A 57 0.94 -8.46 -10.46
CA ASP A 57 0.72 -7.05 -10.11
C ASP A 57 1.61 -6.64 -8.93
N ARG A 58 2.63 -5.80 -9.22
CA ARG A 58 3.66 -5.36 -8.26
C ARG A 58 3.37 -3.99 -7.66
N LYS A 59 2.14 -3.51 -7.73
CA LYS A 59 1.79 -2.15 -7.33
C LYS A 59 1.48 -2.05 -5.83
N TYR A 60 2.28 -2.72 -5.04
CA TYR A 60 2.26 -2.66 -3.58
C TYR A 60 3.57 -2.10 -3.07
N SER A 61 3.47 -1.10 -2.21
CA SER A 61 4.60 -0.53 -1.48
C SER A 61 4.40 -0.76 0.00
N ALA A 62 5.46 -1.12 0.71
CA ALA A 62 5.39 -1.37 2.14
C ALA A 62 6.52 -0.68 2.90
N TRP A 63 6.23 -0.30 4.13
CA TRP A 63 7.18 0.30 5.07
C TRP A 63 7.02 -0.33 6.44
N ILE A 64 8.13 -0.52 7.13
CA ILE A 64 8.14 -0.73 8.58
C ILE A 64 8.42 0.64 9.22
N MET A 65 7.50 1.08 10.07
CA MET A 65 7.66 2.33 10.82
C MET A 65 7.75 2.00 12.30
N THR A 66 8.74 2.56 12.99
CA THR A 66 8.90 2.45 14.43
C THR A 66 8.48 3.74 15.09
N PRO A 67 7.76 3.71 16.23
CA PRO A 67 7.42 4.92 16.97
C PRO A 67 8.69 5.66 17.38
N PHE A 68 8.85 6.89 16.92
CA PHE A 68 9.94 7.78 17.33
C PHE A 68 9.43 8.88 18.28
N PHE A 69 8.22 9.37 18.00
CA PHE A 69 7.56 10.37 18.82
C PHE A 69 6.06 10.05 18.87
N SER A 70 5.57 9.59 20.02
CA SER A 70 4.19 9.18 20.21
C SER A 70 3.75 9.43 21.65
N ASN A 71 2.47 9.73 21.84
CA ASN A 71 1.90 9.88 23.19
C ASN A 71 1.93 8.57 24.00
N ASN A 72 1.98 7.43 23.32
CA ASN A 72 2.12 6.11 23.92
C ASN A 72 3.11 5.26 23.13
N MET A 73 4.39 5.38 23.48
CA MET A 73 5.49 4.64 22.82
C MET A 73 5.42 3.14 23.03
N SER A 74 4.70 2.66 24.04
CA SER A 74 4.56 1.23 24.35
C SER A 74 3.33 0.58 23.69
N ALA A 75 2.52 1.34 22.96
CA ALA A 75 1.31 0.81 22.35
C ALA A 75 1.61 -0.23 21.25
N VAL A 76 2.64 0.04 20.46
CA VAL A 76 3.12 -0.86 19.40
C VAL A 76 4.64 -0.80 19.33
N ASP A 77 5.27 -1.90 18.90
CA ASP A 77 6.72 -1.93 18.65
C ASP A 77 7.02 -1.44 17.24
N PHE A 78 6.12 -1.73 16.30
CA PHE A 78 6.22 -1.27 14.91
C PHE A 78 4.85 -1.16 14.24
N TRP A 79 4.83 -0.45 13.12
CA TRP A 79 3.74 -0.43 12.16
C TRP A 79 4.19 -1.06 10.86
N TRP A 80 3.42 -2.02 10.36
CA TRP A 80 3.46 -2.37 8.95
C TRP A 80 2.53 -1.42 8.22
N VAL A 81 3.06 -0.68 7.25
CA VAL A 81 2.27 0.23 6.42
C VAL A 81 2.35 -0.24 4.99
N GLY A 82 1.21 -0.57 4.39
CA GLY A 82 1.09 -1.02 3.02
C GLY A 82 0.29 -0.04 2.19
N ALA A 83 0.70 0.25 0.98
CA ALA A 83 -0.01 1.12 0.05
C ALA A 83 -0.22 0.43 -1.30
N TRP A 84 -1.44 0.50 -1.79
CA TRP A 84 -1.86 -0.04 -3.08
C TRP A 84 -2.19 1.10 -4.04
N ASP A 85 -2.00 0.88 -5.33
CA ASP A 85 -2.33 1.88 -6.36
C ASP A 85 -3.84 2.01 -6.59
N SER A 86 -4.64 1.00 -6.20
CA SER A 86 -6.08 0.98 -6.34
C SER A 86 -6.76 0.01 -5.38
N ASN A 87 -8.06 0.23 -5.12
CA ASN A 87 -8.88 -0.70 -4.33
C ASN A 87 -9.04 -2.06 -5.03
N THR A 88 -9.00 -2.10 -6.34
CA THR A 88 -9.08 -3.35 -7.11
C THR A 88 -7.83 -4.20 -6.87
N ASN A 89 -6.66 -3.59 -6.96
CA ASN A 89 -5.39 -4.28 -6.74
C ASN A 89 -5.21 -4.70 -5.28
N MET A 90 -5.70 -3.89 -4.33
CA MET A 90 -5.73 -4.28 -2.92
C MET A 90 -6.58 -5.54 -2.70
N GLY A 91 -7.78 -5.60 -3.30
CA GLY A 91 -8.69 -6.74 -3.11
C GLY A 91 -8.14 -8.06 -3.63
N GLY A 92 -7.44 -8.05 -4.76
CA GLY A 92 -6.83 -9.25 -5.35
C GLY A 92 -5.44 -9.57 -4.80
N GLY A 93 -4.67 -8.55 -4.42
CA GLY A 93 -3.25 -8.71 -4.13
C GLY A 93 -2.95 -9.58 -2.90
N PHE A 94 -3.80 -9.53 -1.88
CA PHE A 94 -3.63 -10.39 -0.72
C PHE A 94 -3.95 -11.86 -1.04
N ASP A 95 -4.99 -12.10 -1.83
CA ASP A 95 -5.34 -13.45 -2.29
C ASP A 95 -4.23 -14.02 -3.18
N GLU A 96 -3.68 -13.23 -4.10
CA GLU A 96 -2.55 -13.61 -4.94
C GLU A 96 -1.30 -13.90 -4.12
N PHE A 97 -1.00 -13.07 -3.12
CA PHE A 97 0.11 -13.29 -2.20
C PHE A 97 -0.03 -14.60 -1.43
N LEU A 98 -1.20 -14.89 -0.86
CA LEU A 98 -1.44 -16.14 -0.14
C LEU A 98 -1.41 -17.38 -1.05
N ALA A 99 -1.82 -17.23 -2.30
CA ALA A 99 -1.79 -18.29 -3.31
C ALA A 99 -0.39 -18.50 -3.91
N ALA A 100 0.50 -17.51 -3.80
CA ALA A 100 1.86 -17.60 -4.29
C ALA A 100 2.67 -18.68 -3.54
N LYS A 101 3.68 -19.21 -4.24
CA LYS A 101 4.63 -20.13 -3.58
C LYS A 101 5.22 -19.45 -2.34
N ASP A 102 5.18 -20.11 -1.21
CA ASP A 102 5.69 -19.65 0.08
C ASP A 102 4.91 -18.48 0.73
N GLY A 103 3.92 -17.87 0.08
CA GLY A 103 3.18 -16.71 0.59
C GLY A 103 2.40 -17.02 1.87
N ALA A 104 1.62 -18.10 1.89
CA ALA A 104 0.88 -18.53 3.08
C ALA A 104 1.83 -18.92 4.24
N ALA A 105 2.96 -19.57 3.94
CA ALA A 105 3.95 -19.93 4.94
C ALA A 105 4.64 -18.69 5.51
N TRP A 106 4.95 -17.72 4.66
CA TRP A 106 5.48 -16.43 5.08
C TRP A 106 4.52 -15.71 6.04
N PHE A 107 3.25 -15.64 5.67
CA PHE A 107 2.24 -14.96 6.49
C PHE A 107 2.03 -15.65 7.84
N ALA A 108 2.00 -16.99 7.87
CA ALA A 108 1.92 -17.74 9.12
C ALA A 108 3.11 -17.45 10.04
N LYS A 109 4.32 -17.34 9.49
CA LYS A 109 5.51 -16.97 10.27
C LYS A 109 5.45 -15.53 10.76
N TYR A 110 4.97 -14.59 9.93
CA TYR A 110 4.74 -13.21 10.35
C TYR A 110 3.79 -13.13 11.55
N GLN A 111 2.67 -13.88 11.50
CA GLN A 111 1.71 -13.96 12.61
C GLN A 111 2.30 -14.64 13.88
N ALA A 112 3.25 -15.55 13.73
CA ALA A 112 3.91 -16.19 14.86
C ALA A 112 4.93 -15.26 15.54
N MET A 113 5.53 -14.33 14.80
CA MET A 113 6.52 -13.39 15.33
C MET A 113 5.93 -12.07 15.81
N SER A 114 4.68 -11.76 15.44
CA SER A 114 4.06 -10.49 15.80
C SER A 114 2.56 -10.63 16.07
N ASN A 115 2.08 -9.88 17.06
CA ASN A 115 0.66 -9.71 17.34
C ASN A 115 0.25 -8.30 16.91
N CYS A 116 -0.60 -8.21 15.89
CA CYS A 116 -1.09 -6.95 15.33
C CYS A 116 -2.53 -6.71 15.77
N GLU A 117 -2.73 -5.92 16.81
CA GLU A 117 -4.06 -5.64 17.36
C GLU A 117 -4.75 -4.43 16.70
N VAL A 118 -3.98 -3.56 16.07
CA VAL A 118 -4.51 -2.38 15.39
C VAL A 118 -4.45 -2.60 13.88
N HIS A 119 -5.63 -2.64 13.25
CA HIS A 119 -5.75 -2.70 11.80
C HIS A 119 -6.58 -1.51 11.33
N THR A 120 -6.03 -0.70 10.46
CA THR A 120 -6.73 0.47 9.92
C THR A 120 -6.48 0.58 8.43
N LEU A 121 -7.54 0.75 7.65
CA LEU A 121 -7.47 1.07 6.24
C LEU A 121 -7.82 2.54 6.06
N MET A 122 -6.95 3.28 5.41
CA MET A 122 -7.12 4.70 5.11
C MET A 122 -7.05 4.94 3.61
N THR A 123 -7.55 6.08 3.17
CA THR A 123 -7.40 6.56 1.81
C THR A 123 -6.38 7.69 1.81
N SER A 124 -5.35 7.59 0.99
CA SER A 124 -4.37 8.65 0.84
C SER A 124 -4.74 9.58 -0.31
N THR A 125 -4.57 10.88 -0.10
CA THR A 125 -4.65 11.89 -1.16
C THR A 125 -3.32 12.63 -1.18
N ASN A 126 -2.65 12.60 -2.32
CA ASN A 126 -1.40 13.33 -2.46
C ASN A 126 -1.69 14.83 -2.61
N ILE A 127 -1.19 15.64 -1.70
CA ILE A 127 -1.34 17.10 -1.72
C ILE A 127 -0.07 17.81 -2.20
N ARG A 128 1.05 17.11 -2.28
CA ARG A 128 2.33 17.63 -2.78
C ARG A 128 3.28 16.48 -3.09
N MET A 129 3.91 16.55 -4.26
CA MET A 129 5.09 15.73 -4.61
C MET A 129 6.35 16.57 -4.43
N ALA A 130 7.41 15.98 -3.89
CA ALA A 130 8.73 16.59 -3.95
C ALA A 130 9.17 16.64 -5.43
N SER A 131 9.76 17.76 -5.85
CA SER A 131 10.45 17.80 -7.15
C SER A 131 11.73 16.98 -7.06
N GLU A 132 11.98 16.15 -8.06
CA GLU A 132 13.27 15.47 -8.24
C GLU A 132 14.38 16.48 -8.51
#